data_5fe6339ff06418d01213abbc368d09ef
#
_entry.id   5fe6339ff06418d01213abbc368d09ef
#
_cell.length_a   1.000
_cell.length_b   1.000
_cell.length_c   1.000
_cell.angle_alpha   90.00
_cell.angle_beta   90.00
_cell.angle_gamma   90.00
#
_symmetry.space_group_name_H-M   'P 1'
#
loop_
_entity.id
_entity.type
_entity.pdbx_description
1 polymer ?
#
loop_
_entity_poly.entity_id
_entity_poly.type
_entity_poly.pdbx_seq_one_letter_code
_entity_poly.pdbx_strand_id
1 'polypeptide(L)'
;YLSSGQEDLRGANGIVIVDGQVKVDGVSGGQELLLYKDGTIGTAAGVSASELVNRGVKYTFSCHSTQMIQNGDTSPSYREPKSYKRTCIGQTTNGDYYITTDLGYGNKLSSTAEYLKSLGCVNANSLDQGGSVTLTRNSEVINNPSDSSGERYVGDFLYFV
;
A
#
# COMPACT_ATOMS: atom_id res chain seq x y z
N TYR A 1 2.73 -9.15 -3.78
CA TYR A 1 3.30 -10.31 -3.08
C TYR A 1 4.39 -9.82 -2.13
N LEU A 2 4.29 -10.15 -0.88
CA LEU A 2 5.37 -9.95 0.08
C LEU A 2 6.44 -11.01 -0.17
N SER A 3 7.69 -10.61 -0.39
CA SER A 3 8.76 -11.58 -0.50
C SER A 3 8.93 -12.26 0.85
N SER A 4 8.71 -13.55 0.90
CA SER A 4 8.91 -14.37 2.08
C SER A 4 10.38 -14.80 2.26
N GLY A 5 11.29 -14.30 1.46
CA GLY A 5 12.65 -14.82 1.36
C GLY A 5 13.64 -14.31 2.40
N GLN A 6 13.33 -13.27 3.15
CA GLN A 6 14.17 -12.80 4.25
C GLN A 6 13.31 -12.42 5.44
N GLU A 7 13.51 -13.15 6.52
CA GLU A 7 12.87 -12.93 7.82
C GLU A 7 13.43 -11.73 8.58
N ASP A 8 13.99 -10.73 7.87
CA ASP A 8 14.40 -9.49 8.51
C ASP A 8 13.23 -8.54 8.63
N LEU A 9 12.34 -8.83 9.56
CA LEU A 9 11.18 -8.01 9.92
C LEU A 9 11.56 -6.80 10.80
N ARG A 10 12.86 -6.46 10.88
CA ARG A 10 13.38 -5.31 11.62
C ARG A 10 12.96 -4.00 10.96
N GLY A 11 11.82 -3.53 11.16
CA GLY A 11 11.25 -2.33 10.55
C GLY A 11 9.78 -2.49 10.20
N ALA A 12 9.27 -3.71 10.30
CA ALA A 12 7.84 -3.94 10.21
C ALA A 12 7.16 -3.38 11.46
N ASN A 13 6.50 -2.25 11.31
CA ASN A 13 5.67 -1.65 12.35
C ASN A 13 4.22 -2.04 12.06
N GLY A 14 3.58 -2.77 12.98
CA GLY A 14 2.20 -3.15 12.82
C GLY A 14 2.00 -4.65 12.59
N ILE A 15 0.97 -5.00 11.85
CA ILE A 15 0.59 -6.39 11.60
C ILE A 15 1.18 -6.83 10.27
N VAL A 16 1.92 -7.95 10.28
CA VAL A 16 2.42 -8.60 9.05
C VAL A 16 1.77 -9.96 8.90
N ILE A 17 0.95 -10.12 7.86
CA ILE A 17 0.35 -11.37 7.43
C ILE A 17 0.90 -11.72 6.06
N VAL A 18 1.38 -12.94 5.91
CA VAL A 18 1.90 -13.47 4.65
C VAL A 18 1.23 -14.80 4.37
N ASP A 19 0.55 -14.89 3.24
CA ASP A 19 -0.20 -16.07 2.80
C ASP A 19 -1.20 -16.59 3.86
N GLY A 20 -1.86 -15.65 4.54
CA GLY A 20 -2.83 -15.93 5.60
C GLY A 20 -2.22 -16.36 6.93
N GLN A 21 -0.90 -16.27 7.09
CA GLN A 21 -0.18 -16.58 8.32
C GLN A 21 0.33 -15.31 8.98
N VAL A 22 0.07 -15.15 10.27
CA VAL A 22 0.59 -14.03 11.07
C VAL A 22 2.11 -14.21 11.24
N LYS A 23 2.89 -13.26 10.78
CA LYS A 23 4.35 -13.20 10.97
C LYS A 23 4.75 -12.19 12.05
N VAL A 24 4.03 -11.07 12.12
CA VAL A 24 4.17 -10.06 13.18
C VAL A 24 2.77 -9.69 13.65
N ASP A 25 2.54 -9.80 14.96
CA ASP A 25 1.32 -9.37 15.63
C ASP A 25 1.63 -8.10 16.44
N GLY A 26 1.90 -7.04 15.71
CA GLY A 26 2.22 -5.73 16.29
C GLY A 26 0.99 -4.85 16.41
N VAL A 27 1.18 -3.67 16.99
CA VAL A 27 0.15 -2.63 17.01
C VAL A 27 0.39 -1.67 15.86
N SER A 28 -0.55 -1.61 14.93
CA SER A 28 -0.48 -0.62 13.85
C SER A 28 -0.66 0.79 14.40
N GLY A 29 0.27 1.67 14.06
CA GLY A 29 0.15 3.11 14.32
C GLY A 29 -0.77 3.84 13.33
N GLY A 30 -1.36 3.14 12.36
CA GLY A 30 -2.17 3.71 11.28
C GLY A 30 -3.11 2.69 10.65
N GLN A 31 -3.50 2.95 9.42
CA GLN A 31 -4.27 1.99 8.63
C GLN A 31 -3.32 1.00 7.94
N GLU A 32 -3.62 -0.28 8.04
CA GLU A 32 -2.95 -1.34 7.28
C GLU A 32 -3.58 -1.46 5.88
N LEU A 33 -2.77 -1.63 4.85
CA LEU A 33 -3.26 -2.10 3.56
C LEU A 33 -3.48 -3.61 3.64
N LEU A 34 -4.65 -4.07 3.25
CA LEU A 34 -5.04 -5.48 3.24
C LEU A 34 -5.22 -5.97 1.81
N LEU A 35 -4.72 -7.18 1.54
CA LEU A 35 -5.07 -7.95 0.36
C LEU A 35 -5.77 -9.23 0.81
N TYR A 36 -7.01 -9.41 0.39
CA TYR A 36 -7.83 -10.58 0.72
C TYR A 36 -7.55 -11.76 -0.21
N LYS A 37 -8.02 -12.95 0.18
CA LYS A 37 -7.87 -14.20 -0.60
C LYS A 37 -8.55 -14.13 -1.97
N ASP A 38 -9.62 -13.36 -2.08
CA ASP A 38 -10.35 -13.12 -3.34
C ASP A 38 -9.71 -12.05 -4.23
N GLY A 39 -8.58 -11.49 -3.79
CA GLY A 39 -7.88 -10.42 -4.51
C GLY A 39 -8.40 -9.01 -4.18
N THR A 40 -9.43 -8.85 -3.38
CA THR A 40 -9.91 -7.52 -2.99
C THR A 40 -8.88 -6.80 -2.13
N ILE A 41 -8.73 -5.49 -2.31
CA ILE A 41 -7.94 -4.64 -1.42
C ILE A 41 -8.83 -3.87 -0.46
N GLY A 42 -8.32 -3.60 0.73
CA GLY A 42 -9.01 -2.84 1.75
C GLY A 42 -8.07 -2.25 2.78
N THR A 43 -8.65 -1.72 3.86
CA THR A 43 -7.90 -1.21 5.01
C THR A 43 -8.52 -1.66 6.31
N ALA A 44 -7.70 -1.72 7.34
CA ALA A 44 -8.16 -1.81 8.73
C ALA A 44 -7.27 -0.99 9.65
N ALA A 45 -7.85 -0.56 10.77
CA ALA A 45 -7.14 0.03 11.88
C ALA A 45 -7.72 -0.52 13.19
N GLY A 46 -6.87 -0.76 14.19
CA GLY A 46 -7.31 -1.24 15.51
C GLY A 46 -7.92 -2.66 15.50
N VAL A 47 -7.56 -3.48 14.54
CA VAL A 47 -8.01 -4.87 14.39
C VAL A 47 -6.83 -5.80 14.66
N SER A 48 -7.04 -6.90 15.39
CA SER A 48 -5.97 -7.89 15.64
C SER A 48 -5.61 -8.69 14.40
N ALA A 49 -4.39 -9.20 14.34
CA ALA A 49 -3.94 -10.04 13.23
C ALA A 49 -4.81 -11.29 13.07
N SER A 50 -5.22 -11.93 14.18
CA SER A 50 -6.09 -13.10 14.15
C SER A 50 -7.46 -12.78 13.52
N GLU A 51 -8.03 -11.64 13.86
CA GLU A 51 -9.30 -11.20 13.27
C GLU A 51 -9.16 -10.93 11.78
N LEU A 52 -8.06 -10.32 11.33
CA LEU A 52 -7.80 -10.09 9.90
C LEU A 52 -7.69 -11.41 9.13
N VAL A 53 -6.99 -12.41 9.69
CA VAL A 53 -6.92 -13.75 9.08
C VAL A 53 -8.31 -14.40 8.99
N ASN A 54 -9.12 -14.29 10.06
CA ASN A 54 -10.51 -14.80 10.08
C ASN A 54 -11.40 -14.11 9.03
N ARG A 55 -11.15 -12.84 8.72
CA ARG A 55 -11.82 -12.09 7.64
C ARG A 55 -11.31 -12.47 6.24
N GLY A 56 -10.35 -13.37 6.13
CA GLY A 56 -9.81 -13.83 4.86
C GLY A 56 -8.68 -12.98 4.30
N VAL A 57 -8.04 -12.16 5.13
CA VAL A 57 -6.84 -11.41 4.72
C VAL A 57 -5.71 -12.40 4.42
N LYS A 58 -5.10 -12.23 3.26
CA LYS A 58 -3.98 -13.04 2.79
C LYS A 58 -2.64 -12.34 3.03
N TYR A 59 -2.60 -11.03 2.80
CA TYR A 59 -1.41 -10.21 3.01
C TYR A 59 -1.79 -8.88 3.67
N THR A 60 -0.91 -8.40 4.55
CA THR A 60 -0.89 -7.02 5.03
C THR A 60 0.44 -6.38 4.70
N PHE A 61 0.43 -5.06 4.59
CA PHE A 61 1.63 -4.26 4.37
C PHE A 61 1.80 -3.31 5.54
N SER A 62 2.98 -3.33 6.15
CA SER A 62 3.33 -2.52 7.32
C SER A 62 3.63 -1.06 6.93
N CYS A 63 2.74 -0.44 6.19
CA CYS A 63 2.85 0.95 5.76
C CYS A 63 1.76 1.82 6.40
N HIS A 64 2.03 3.11 6.51
CA HIS A 64 1.00 4.09 6.84
C HIS A 64 0.08 4.29 5.64
N SER A 65 -0.79 3.31 5.38
CA SER A 65 -1.73 3.38 4.29
C SER A 65 -2.82 4.41 4.57
N THR A 66 -3.24 5.13 3.54
CA THR A 66 -4.42 5.98 3.60
C THR A 66 -5.43 5.49 2.57
N GLN A 67 -6.62 5.13 3.04
CA GLN A 67 -7.72 4.78 2.15
C GLN A 67 -8.19 6.00 1.38
N MET A 68 -8.15 5.94 0.07
CA MET A 68 -8.56 7.04 -0.83
C MET A 68 -9.92 6.81 -1.45
N ILE A 69 -10.20 5.58 -1.86
CA ILE A 69 -11.48 5.17 -2.46
C ILE A 69 -11.93 3.88 -1.76
N GLN A 70 -13.21 3.81 -1.41
CA GLN A 70 -13.84 2.61 -0.87
C GLN A 70 -15.21 2.42 -1.53
N ASN A 71 -15.42 1.28 -2.18
CA ASN A 71 -16.68 0.94 -2.86
C ASN A 71 -17.16 2.04 -3.84
N GLY A 72 -16.21 2.69 -4.53
CA GLY A 72 -16.48 3.77 -5.47
C GLY A 72 -16.60 5.17 -4.85
N ASP A 73 -16.68 5.27 -3.53
CA ASP A 73 -16.74 6.54 -2.82
C ASP A 73 -15.36 7.00 -2.36
N THR A 74 -15.11 8.30 -2.49
CA THR A 74 -13.86 8.88 -1.99
C THR A 74 -13.90 9.00 -0.48
N SER A 75 -12.85 8.53 0.18
CA SER A 75 -12.72 8.60 1.64
C SER A 75 -12.43 10.03 2.10
N PRO A 76 -13.06 10.53 3.16
CA PRO A 76 -12.72 11.84 3.72
C PRO A 76 -11.33 11.90 4.36
N SER A 77 -10.70 10.76 4.63
CA SER A 77 -9.37 10.68 5.27
C SER A 77 -8.21 11.11 4.37
N TYR A 78 -8.41 11.23 3.05
CA TYR A 78 -7.36 11.64 2.11
C TYR A 78 -7.15 13.16 1.96
N ARG A 79 -7.78 13.97 2.78
CA ARG A 79 -7.69 15.44 2.74
C ARG A 79 -6.35 15.96 3.26
N GLU A 80 -5.28 15.58 2.61
CA GLU A 80 -3.96 16.08 2.95
C GLU A 80 -3.62 17.30 2.07
N PRO A 81 -3.27 18.44 2.67
CA PRO A 81 -2.98 19.67 1.91
C PRO A 81 -1.65 19.63 1.20
N LYS A 82 -0.73 18.77 1.63
CA LYS A 82 0.64 18.72 1.10
C LYS A 82 0.76 17.72 -0.05
N SER A 83 1.69 18.01 -0.95
CA SER A 83 2.11 17.10 -2.02
C SER A 83 3.33 16.33 -1.56
N TYR A 84 3.30 15.01 -1.71
CA TYR A 84 4.42 14.11 -1.44
C TYR A 84 4.55 13.11 -2.58
N LYS A 85 5.76 12.59 -2.78
CA LYS A 85 5.92 11.38 -3.59
C LYS A 85 5.24 10.21 -2.89
N ARG A 86 4.42 9.48 -3.61
CA ARG A 86 3.71 8.29 -3.11
C ARG A 86 3.62 7.23 -4.17
N THR A 87 3.53 6.00 -3.71
CA THR A 87 2.97 4.90 -4.47
C THR A 87 1.55 4.69 -4.00
N CYS A 88 0.62 4.50 -4.94
CA CYS A 88 -0.76 4.17 -4.62
C CYS A 88 -1.18 2.93 -5.41
N ILE A 89 -2.08 2.15 -4.83
CA ILE A 89 -2.72 1.01 -5.47
C ILE A 89 -4.21 1.27 -5.62
N GLY A 90 -4.74 1.01 -6.80
CA GLY A 90 -6.17 1.04 -7.08
C GLY A 90 -6.64 -0.29 -7.63
N GLN A 91 -7.90 -0.64 -7.39
CA GLN A 91 -8.54 -1.85 -7.89
C GLN A 91 -9.90 -1.52 -8.50
N THR A 92 -10.14 -2.05 -9.71
CA THR A 92 -11.43 -1.96 -10.41
C THR A 92 -12.39 -3.04 -9.93
N THR A 93 -13.66 -2.93 -10.30
CA THR A 93 -14.68 -3.97 -10.08
C THR A 93 -14.36 -5.28 -10.80
N ASN A 94 -13.58 -5.24 -11.89
CA ASN A 94 -13.18 -6.44 -12.63
C ASN A 94 -11.98 -7.15 -12.02
N GLY A 95 -11.40 -6.58 -10.93
CA GLY A 95 -10.22 -7.14 -10.26
C GLY A 95 -8.89 -6.68 -10.85
N ASP A 96 -8.88 -5.76 -11.82
CA ASP A 96 -7.65 -5.18 -12.34
C ASP A 96 -7.03 -4.23 -11.31
N TYR A 97 -5.69 -4.25 -11.22
CA TYR A 97 -4.93 -3.36 -10.33
C TYR A 97 -4.21 -2.28 -11.13
N TYR A 98 -4.24 -1.08 -10.58
CA TYR A 98 -3.43 0.05 -11.05
C TYR A 98 -2.45 0.46 -9.95
N ILE A 99 -1.16 0.53 -10.31
CA ILE A 99 -0.13 1.11 -9.45
C ILE A 99 0.25 2.47 -10.02
N THR A 100 0.21 3.49 -9.18
CA THR A 100 0.68 4.82 -9.53
C THR A 100 1.87 5.19 -8.66
N THR A 101 2.89 5.79 -9.26
CA THR A 101 4.07 6.29 -8.55
C THR A 101 4.41 7.68 -9.08
N ASP A 102 4.68 8.60 -8.16
CA ASP A 102 5.10 9.94 -8.52
C ASP A 102 6.56 9.96 -9.01
N LEU A 103 6.78 10.47 -10.22
CA LEU A 103 8.11 10.58 -10.84
C LEU A 103 8.81 11.91 -10.49
N GLY A 104 8.07 12.92 -10.05
CA GLY A 104 8.56 14.28 -9.83
C GLY A 104 8.45 14.74 -8.37
N TYR A 105 7.78 15.87 -8.16
CA TYR A 105 7.67 16.54 -6.86
C TYR A 105 6.59 15.98 -5.93
N GLY A 106 5.85 14.99 -6.41
CA GLY A 106 4.70 14.41 -5.70
C GLY A 106 3.39 15.12 -6.03
N ASN A 107 2.30 14.44 -5.71
CA ASN A 107 0.93 14.91 -5.91
C ASN A 107 0.15 14.93 -4.60
N LYS A 108 -0.97 15.65 -4.60
CA LYS A 108 -1.96 15.53 -3.54
C LYS A 108 -2.67 14.19 -3.67
N LEU A 109 -2.97 13.54 -2.55
CA LEU A 109 -3.74 12.29 -2.56
C LEU A 109 -5.09 12.44 -3.27
N SER A 110 -5.75 13.60 -3.14
CA SER A 110 -7.01 13.89 -3.83
C SER A 110 -6.89 13.78 -5.34
N SER A 111 -5.83 14.36 -5.92
CA SER A 111 -5.61 14.29 -7.38
C SER A 111 -5.32 12.86 -7.85
N THR A 112 -4.57 12.09 -7.06
CA THR A 112 -4.31 10.67 -7.35
C THR A 112 -5.59 9.83 -7.21
N ALA A 113 -6.43 10.11 -6.22
CA ALA A 113 -7.73 9.45 -6.04
C ALA A 113 -8.66 9.72 -7.24
N GLU A 114 -8.77 10.98 -7.68
CA GLU A 114 -9.55 11.35 -8.87
C GLU A 114 -9.04 10.63 -10.13
N TYR A 115 -7.72 10.57 -10.30
CA TYR A 115 -7.12 9.85 -11.41
C TYR A 115 -7.44 8.35 -11.38
N LEU A 116 -7.24 7.67 -10.25
CA LEU A 116 -7.57 6.25 -10.09
C LEU A 116 -9.08 5.99 -10.30
N LYS A 117 -9.94 6.89 -9.81
CA LYS A 117 -11.38 6.83 -10.04
C LYS A 117 -11.73 6.96 -11.53
N SER A 118 -11.02 7.82 -12.27
CA SER A 118 -11.20 7.94 -13.72
C SER A 118 -10.80 6.68 -14.51
N LEU A 119 -9.94 5.84 -13.93
CA LEU A 119 -9.57 4.53 -14.46
C LEU A 119 -10.54 3.41 -14.06
N GLY A 120 -11.63 3.74 -13.36
CA GLY A 120 -12.63 2.78 -12.92
C GLY A 120 -12.31 2.08 -11.60
N CYS A 121 -11.33 2.57 -10.84
CA CYS A 121 -11.04 2.01 -9.52
C CYS A 121 -12.18 2.28 -8.54
N VAL A 122 -12.60 1.24 -7.84
CA VAL A 122 -13.62 1.28 -6.77
C VAL A 122 -13.00 1.19 -5.38
N ASN A 123 -11.80 0.66 -5.27
CA ASN A 123 -10.98 0.70 -4.05
C ASN A 123 -9.61 1.28 -4.39
N ALA A 124 -9.08 2.14 -3.53
CA ALA A 124 -7.73 2.65 -3.69
C ALA A 124 -7.10 3.10 -2.36
N ASN A 125 -5.81 2.85 -2.24
CA ASN A 125 -5.01 3.14 -1.07
C ASN A 125 -3.68 3.77 -1.45
N SER A 126 -3.19 4.70 -0.61
CA SER A 126 -1.77 5.07 -0.66
C SER A 126 -0.95 4.01 0.06
N LEU A 127 0.26 3.80 -0.40
CA LEU A 127 1.33 3.13 0.33
C LEU A 127 2.19 4.17 1.05
N ASP A 128 3.40 3.80 1.46
CA ASP A 128 4.33 4.72 2.10
C ASP A 128 4.73 5.87 1.15
N GLN A 129 5.41 6.86 1.70
CA GLN A 129 5.75 8.11 1.02
C GLN A 129 7.24 8.44 1.13
N GLY A 130 7.65 9.42 0.34
CA GLY A 130 9.00 9.97 0.42
C GLY A 130 10.07 9.01 -0.11
N GLY A 131 11.10 8.73 0.69
CA GLY A 131 12.23 7.89 0.31
C GLY A 131 11.91 6.41 0.11
N SER A 132 10.79 5.92 0.68
CA SER A 132 10.30 4.56 0.48
C SER A 132 9.62 4.35 -0.87
N VAL A 133 9.39 5.44 -1.64
CA VAL A 133 8.72 5.36 -2.95
C VAL A 133 9.70 4.90 -4.00
N THR A 134 9.77 3.59 -4.18
CA THR A 134 10.61 2.94 -5.18
C THR A 134 9.77 2.04 -6.07
N LEU A 135 9.87 2.23 -7.37
CA LEU A 135 9.27 1.38 -8.39
C LEU A 135 10.35 0.76 -9.26
N THR A 136 10.37 -0.56 -9.30
CA THR A 136 11.33 -1.30 -10.12
C THR A 136 10.63 -2.04 -11.24
N ARG A 137 11.29 -2.13 -12.38
CA ARG A 137 10.88 -2.96 -13.53
C ARG A 137 12.11 -3.63 -14.11
N ASN A 138 12.09 -4.96 -14.28
CA ASN A 138 13.22 -5.74 -14.77
C ASN A 138 14.54 -5.45 -14.01
N SER A 139 14.44 -5.37 -12.67
CA SER A 139 15.55 -5.06 -11.76
C SER A 139 16.14 -3.64 -11.89
N GLU A 140 15.49 -2.75 -12.59
CA GLU A 140 15.88 -1.34 -12.69
C GLU A 140 14.88 -0.46 -11.96
N VAL A 141 15.37 0.55 -11.20
CA VAL A 141 14.55 1.58 -10.58
C VAL A 141 14.09 2.56 -11.67
N ILE A 142 12.79 2.69 -11.86
CA ILE A 142 12.19 3.50 -12.93
C ILE A 142 11.57 4.82 -12.43
N ASN A 143 11.58 5.07 -11.14
CA ASN A 143 11.21 6.36 -10.57
C ASN A 143 12.44 7.04 -9.94
N ASN A 144 12.23 8.20 -9.32
CA ASN A 144 13.27 8.94 -8.61
C ASN A 144 12.92 8.98 -7.11
N PRO A 145 13.47 8.07 -6.28
CA PRO A 145 13.28 8.10 -4.83
C PRO A 145 13.67 9.47 -4.25
N SER A 146 13.02 9.90 -3.16
CA SER A 146 13.22 11.28 -2.67
C SER A 146 14.41 11.45 -1.73
N ASP A 147 15.00 10.36 -1.25
CA ASP A 147 16.18 10.43 -0.40
C ASP A 147 17.43 10.73 -1.23
N SER A 148 18.33 11.52 -0.68
CA SER A 148 19.59 11.88 -1.35
C SER A 148 20.51 10.68 -1.60
N SER A 149 20.34 9.61 -0.83
CA SER A 149 21.04 8.33 -1.01
C SER A 149 20.41 7.39 -2.05
N GLY A 150 19.29 7.78 -2.65
CA GLY A 150 18.50 6.95 -3.57
C GLY A 150 17.47 6.11 -2.85
N GLU A 151 17.47 4.80 -3.08
CA GLU A 151 16.52 3.87 -2.47
C GLU A 151 16.73 3.74 -0.96
N ARG A 152 15.61 3.56 -0.26
CA ARG A 152 15.61 3.25 1.17
C ARG A 152 15.39 1.76 1.39
N TYR A 153 16.00 1.20 2.44
CA TYR A 153 15.62 -0.13 2.92
C TYR A 153 14.18 -0.09 3.42
N VAL A 154 13.37 -1.02 2.93
CA VAL A 154 11.96 -1.19 3.32
C VAL A 154 11.75 -2.60 3.86
N GLY A 155 10.83 -2.76 4.81
CA GLY A 155 10.54 -4.06 5.44
C GLY A 155 9.72 -5.00 4.55
N ASP A 156 8.98 -4.45 3.60
CA ASP A 156 8.12 -5.19 2.69
C ASP A 156 7.99 -4.49 1.33
N PHE A 157 7.53 -5.22 0.35
CA PHE A 157 7.25 -4.69 -0.98
C PHE A 157 6.16 -5.50 -1.70
N LEU A 158 5.50 -4.85 -2.65
CA LEU A 158 4.48 -5.45 -3.50
C LEU A 158 5.08 -5.70 -4.89
N TYR A 159 4.89 -6.91 -5.43
CA TYR A 159 5.25 -7.20 -6.80
C TYR A 159 4.18 -7.98 -7.55
N PHE A 160 4.19 -7.86 -8.86
CA PHE A 160 3.30 -8.54 -9.80
C PHE A 160 4.11 -9.47 -10.70
N VAL A 161 3.57 -10.62 -10.95
CA VAL A 161 4.12 -11.66 -11.85
C VAL A 161 3.15 -11.92 -12.98
#